data_cf117b6a53d52fc244e1e14558a694e5
#
_entry.id   cf117b6a53d52fc244e1e14558a694e5
#
_cell.length_a   1.000
_cell.length_b   1.000
_cell.length_c   1.000
_cell.angle_alpha   90.00
_cell.angle_beta   90.00
_cell.angle_gamma   90.00
#
_symmetry.space_group_name_H-M   'P 1'
#
loop_
_entity.id
_entity.type
_entity.pdbx_description
1 polymer ?
#
loop_
_entity_poly.entity_id
_entity_poly.type
_entity_poly.pdbx_seq_one_letter_code
_entity_poly.pdbx_strand_id
1 'polypeptide(L)'
;MTKVFAVNPEARSAGVEAGMTKVQAEAFPGVAWRWRSLPQEATAYAALLDCAWTISPCVAEGPKREEQDFPDTVVLDIVGCEKLFGSAEKIANDLKRVASDVGLETNVAVASNPLAAVCAAQGFSGITVIPAGEEGLQLGRLSLEALRIPFEFLETLRRWGIGTCADFGALPEVAIVERFGQEGLRWWRMARGAADQPLIARDFPSDFEEHMELDSPLELLEPLLFVLNRLLEQLCARLRMHILSIGEIQVTLSLERRDSRKKEPVLHVRTLRLPVPTRDSKLLLKLLQLDLESHPPSLPVTAVRMLTVPLKARSRQLGLFLPLSPDPERLEVTLARIQSTVGEGRIGAPVLLDTHGPESFRQNRFVLPEMKEKQLFSEKRPTTAMRIYRPPLPAAVESRKGKPAFLSCEGVRRQVLAFAGPWKTKGGWWSESAWAREEWDVELRTLRPMTRADGSRDVGGETALYRVYKDLRAKRWFVEGIYD
;
A
#
# COMPACT_ATOMS: atom_id res chain seq x y z
N MET A 1 -31.00 25.97 4.17
CA MET A 1 -31.85 25.17 3.24
C MET A 1 -30.93 24.39 2.31
N THR A 2 -31.18 23.10 2.12
CA THR A 2 -30.40 22.23 1.22
C THR A 2 -30.72 22.61 -0.23
N LYS A 3 -29.68 22.92 -1.01
CA LYS A 3 -29.78 23.29 -2.44
C LYS A 3 -29.19 22.19 -3.31
N VAL A 4 -29.69 22.10 -4.55
CA VAL A 4 -29.15 21.24 -5.60
C VAL A 4 -27.79 21.78 -6.02
N PHE A 5 -26.75 20.94 -5.83
CA PHE A 5 -25.36 21.29 -6.16
C PHE A 5 -25.03 21.02 -7.63
N ALA A 6 -25.40 19.85 -8.13
CA ALA A 6 -25.16 19.40 -9.48
C ALA A 6 -26.35 18.65 -10.05
N VAL A 7 -26.53 18.70 -11.37
CA VAL A 7 -27.65 18.08 -12.09
C VAL A 7 -27.11 17.35 -13.30
N ASN A 8 -27.49 16.09 -13.48
CA ASN A 8 -27.15 15.33 -14.67
C ASN A 8 -28.02 15.77 -15.87
N PRO A 9 -27.66 15.41 -17.11
CA PRO A 9 -28.41 15.83 -18.30
C PRO A 9 -29.89 15.43 -18.29
N GLU A 10 -30.22 14.23 -17.77
CA GLU A 10 -31.60 13.74 -17.71
C GLU A 10 -32.44 14.57 -16.72
N ALA A 11 -31.94 14.87 -15.54
CA ALA A 11 -32.63 15.68 -14.57
C ALA A 11 -32.76 17.15 -15.05
N ARG A 12 -31.78 17.68 -15.79
CA ARG A 12 -31.85 18.98 -16.42
C ARG A 12 -32.94 19.01 -17.48
N SER A 13 -33.04 17.96 -18.30
CA SER A 13 -34.12 17.82 -19.30
C SER A 13 -35.51 17.71 -18.64
N ALA A 14 -35.59 17.18 -17.42
CA ALA A 14 -36.81 17.14 -16.63
C ALA A 14 -37.15 18.50 -15.98
N GLY A 15 -36.28 19.50 -16.06
CA GLY A 15 -36.51 20.86 -15.55
C GLY A 15 -35.84 21.17 -14.22
N VAL A 16 -34.96 20.29 -13.68
CA VAL A 16 -34.21 20.56 -12.46
C VAL A 16 -32.98 21.40 -12.79
N GLU A 17 -32.75 22.46 -12.02
CA GLU A 17 -31.59 23.33 -12.14
C GLU A 17 -30.74 23.36 -10.87
N ALA A 18 -29.43 23.58 -11.04
CA ALA A 18 -28.54 23.80 -9.90
C ALA A 18 -28.96 25.08 -9.14
N GLY A 19 -28.87 25.05 -7.80
CA GLY A 19 -29.31 26.16 -6.95
C GLY A 19 -30.77 26.06 -6.49
N MET A 20 -31.62 25.23 -7.11
CA MET A 20 -32.98 24.95 -6.61
C MET A 20 -32.91 24.37 -5.20
N THR A 21 -33.91 24.68 -4.38
CA THR A 21 -34.07 24.01 -3.08
C THR A 21 -34.52 22.57 -3.30
N LYS A 22 -34.19 21.69 -2.35
CA LYS A 22 -34.65 20.28 -2.37
C LYS A 22 -36.14 20.15 -2.64
N VAL A 23 -36.97 20.98 -1.98
CA VAL A 23 -38.44 20.97 -2.13
C VAL A 23 -38.88 21.34 -3.54
N GLN A 24 -38.23 22.34 -4.16
CA GLN A 24 -38.56 22.72 -5.55
C GLN A 24 -38.22 21.60 -6.53
N ALA A 25 -37.12 20.95 -6.30
CA ALA A 25 -36.64 19.91 -7.21
C ALA A 25 -37.35 18.55 -6.96
N GLU A 26 -37.89 18.29 -5.78
CA GLU A 26 -38.79 17.14 -5.49
C GLU A 26 -40.15 17.21 -6.21
N ALA A 27 -40.51 18.38 -6.74
CA ALA A 27 -41.70 18.52 -7.56
C ALA A 27 -41.60 17.83 -8.93
N PHE A 28 -40.36 17.47 -9.40
CA PHE A 28 -40.12 16.79 -10.67
C PHE A 28 -40.13 15.26 -10.45
N PRO A 29 -41.07 14.53 -11.08
CA PRO A 29 -41.17 13.08 -10.92
C PRO A 29 -39.97 12.34 -11.53
N GLY A 30 -39.52 11.25 -10.87
CA GLY A 30 -38.45 10.38 -11.38
C GLY A 30 -37.03 10.87 -11.07
N VAL A 31 -36.87 11.95 -10.33
CA VAL A 31 -35.55 12.45 -9.95
C VAL A 31 -35.01 11.72 -8.72
N ALA A 32 -33.84 11.10 -8.85
CA ALA A 32 -33.14 10.45 -7.75
C ALA A 32 -32.15 11.42 -7.09
N TRP A 33 -32.13 11.43 -5.78
CA TRP A 33 -31.25 12.29 -4.98
C TRP A 33 -30.02 11.55 -4.52
N ARG A 34 -28.87 12.20 -4.55
CA ARG A 34 -27.63 11.73 -3.94
C ARG A 34 -27.09 12.81 -3.02
N TRP A 35 -26.64 12.40 -1.84
CA TRP A 35 -25.90 13.30 -0.98
C TRP A 35 -24.48 13.45 -1.48
N ARG A 36 -23.94 14.65 -1.33
CA ARG A 36 -22.55 14.93 -1.65
C ARG A 36 -21.65 14.26 -0.61
N SER A 37 -20.58 13.60 -1.03
CA SER A 37 -19.54 13.02 -0.18
C SER A 37 -18.19 13.59 -0.55
N LEU A 38 -17.66 14.47 0.31
CA LEU A 38 -16.34 15.10 0.10
C LEU A 38 -15.19 14.08 -0.02
N PRO A 39 -15.15 12.99 0.77
CA PRO A 39 -14.12 11.98 0.62
C PRO A 39 -14.15 11.28 -0.73
N GLN A 40 -15.35 10.98 -1.27
CA GLN A 40 -15.47 10.37 -2.60
C GLN A 40 -15.06 11.34 -3.71
N GLU A 41 -15.38 12.63 -3.57
CA GLU A 41 -14.93 13.67 -4.51
C GLU A 41 -13.40 13.81 -4.49
N ALA A 42 -12.77 13.78 -3.30
CA ALA A 42 -11.32 13.79 -3.15
C ALA A 42 -10.66 12.59 -3.85
N THR A 43 -11.22 11.39 -3.66
CA THR A 43 -10.75 10.17 -4.33
C THR A 43 -10.89 10.26 -5.85
N ALA A 44 -12.03 10.72 -6.35
CA ALA A 44 -12.25 10.90 -7.79
C ALA A 44 -11.29 11.93 -8.40
N TYR A 45 -11.06 13.04 -7.69
CA TYR A 45 -10.10 14.05 -8.12
C TYR A 45 -8.66 13.53 -8.13
N ALA A 46 -8.25 12.78 -7.11
CA ALA A 46 -6.96 12.13 -7.07
C ALA A 46 -6.77 11.15 -8.24
N ALA A 47 -7.79 10.35 -8.55
CA ALA A 47 -7.76 9.45 -9.70
C ALA A 47 -7.66 10.21 -11.04
N LEU A 48 -8.31 11.38 -11.17
CA LEU A 48 -8.19 12.23 -12.35
C LEU A 48 -6.77 12.78 -12.52
N LEU A 49 -6.13 13.22 -11.45
CA LEU A 49 -4.72 13.62 -11.44
C LEU A 49 -3.80 12.46 -11.85
N ASP A 50 -4.02 11.26 -11.30
CA ASP A 50 -3.24 10.07 -11.64
C ASP A 50 -3.33 9.77 -13.15
N CYS A 51 -4.51 9.88 -13.76
CA CYS A 51 -4.68 9.73 -15.21
C CYS A 51 -3.82 10.75 -15.98
N ALA A 52 -3.81 12.00 -15.55
CA ALA A 52 -3.01 13.05 -16.19
C ALA A 52 -1.50 12.78 -16.11
N TRP A 53 -1.00 12.34 -14.96
CA TRP A 53 0.42 11.98 -14.77
C TRP A 53 0.88 10.76 -15.59
N THR A 54 -0.01 9.94 -16.11
CA THR A 54 0.39 8.86 -17.03
C THR A 54 0.91 9.40 -18.37
N ILE A 55 0.50 10.60 -18.74
CA ILE A 55 0.82 11.24 -20.03
C ILE A 55 1.94 12.28 -19.86
N SER A 56 1.82 13.16 -18.87
CA SER A 56 2.74 14.28 -18.68
C SER A 56 3.21 14.40 -17.24
N PRO A 57 4.48 14.72 -16.98
CA PRO A 57 4.96 15.07 -15.66
C PRO A 57 4.51 16.47 -15.20
N CYS A 58 4.11 17.33 -16.13
CA CYS A 58 3.66 18.69 -15.85
C CYS A 58 2.13 18.74 -15.80
N VAL A 59 1.58 18.52 -14.61
CA VAL A 59 0.15 18.49 -14.34
C VAL A 59 -0.19 19.59 -13.33
N ALA A 60 -1.25 20.34 -13.61
CA ALA A 60 -1.75 21.42 -12.76
C ALA A 60 -3.23 21.22 -12.43
N GLU A 61 -3.65 21.80 -11.32
CA GLU A 61 -5.08 21.88 -10.98
C GLU A 61 -5.79 22.86 -11.92
N GLY A 62 -6.97 22.48 -12.37
CA GLY A 62 -7.85 23.40 -13.07
C GLY A 62 -8.47 24.44 -12.13
N PRO A 63 -9.19 25.42 -12.71
CA PRO A 63 -9.87 26.44 -11.92
C PRO A 63 -10.96 25.83 -11.04
N LYS A 64 -10.96 26.21 -9.76
CA LYS A 64 -11.90 25.77 -8.74
C LYS A 64 -13.09 26.74 -8.69
N ARG A 65 -14.31 26.24 -8.54
CA ARG A 65 -15.48 27.06 -8.21
C ARG A 65 -15.50 27.40 -6.72
N GLU A 66 -16.06 28.54 -6.34
CA GLU A 66 -16.17 28.97 -4.94
C GLU A 66 -16.91 27.94 -4.06
N GLU A 67 -17.91 27.27 -4.62
CA GLU A 67 -18.71 26.27 -3.91
C GLU A 67 -18.14 24.84 -3.91
N GLN A 68 -16.99 24.61 -4.57
CA GLN A 68 -16.36 23.30 -4.67
C GLN A 68 -15.17 23.20 -3.71
N ASP A 69 -15.03 22.05 -3.06
CA ASP A 69 -13.86 21.75 -2.23
C ASP A 69 -12.69 21.27 -3.08
N PHE A 70 -12.97 20.58 -4.18
CA PHE A 70 -11.98 20.08 -5.14
C PHE A 70 -12.26 20.61 -6.54
N PRO A 71 -11.23 20.87 -7.37
CA PRO A 71 -11.42 21.16 -8.80
C PRO A 71 -12.05 19.96 -9.51
N ASP A 72 -12.87 20.23 -10.52
CA ASP A 72 -13.45 19.19 -11.39
C ASP A 72 -12.68 19.02 -12.69
N THR A 73 -11.57 19.72 -12.83
CA THR A 73 -10.75 19.79 -14.04
C THR A 73 -9.27 19.70 -13.67
N VAL A 74 -8.52 18.98 -14.49
CA VAL A 74 -7.06 18.89 -14.42
C VAL A 74 -6.49 19.34 -15.76
N VAL A 75 -5.39 20.08 -15.72
CA VAL A 75 -4.69 20.59 -16.90
C VAL A 75 -3.31 20.00 -16.96
N LEU A 76 -2.88 19.55 -18.13
CA LEU A 76 -1.55 18.99 -18.33
C LEU A 76 -0.87 19.61 -19.54
N ASP A 77 0.43 19.84 -19.46
CA ASP A 77 1.24 20.25 -20.60
C ASP A 77 1.69 19.02 -21.39
N ILE A 78 1.32 18.95 -22.67
CA ILE A 78 1.67 17.82 -23.54
C ILE A 78 2.83 18.13 -24.51
N VAL A 79 3.45 19.31 -24.40
CA VAL A 79 4.61 19.68 -25.21
C VAL A 79 5.74 18.66 -25.02
N GLY A 80 6.18 18.06 -26.11
CA GLY A 80 7.21 17.01 -26.12
C GLY A 80 6.70 15.59 -25.87
N CYS A 81 5.45 15.42 -25.43
CA CYS A 81 4.83 14.11 -25.24
C CYS A 81 4.49 13.41 -26.57
N GLU A 82 4.35 14.17 -27.64
CA GLU A 82 3.98 13.65 -28.98
C GLU A 82 4.98 12.61 -29.51
N LYS A 83 6.26 12.71 -29.12
CA LYS A 83 7.30 11.74 -29.51
C LYS A 83 7.06 10.34 -28.93
N LEU A 84 6.40 10.26 -27.78
CA LEU A 84 6.12 9.00 -27.07
C LEU A 84 4.70 8.50 -27.37
N PHE A 85 3.73 9.39 -27.36
CA PHE A 85 2.31 9.02 -27.42
C PHE A 85 1.67 9.27 -28.81
N GLY A 86 2.27 10.10 -29.65
CA GLY A 86 1.77 10.44 -30.99
C GLY A 86 1.02 11.76 -31.01
N SER A 87 0.06 11.93 -31.96
CA SER A 87 -0.65 13.18 -32.13
C SER A 87 -1.50 13.60 -30.93
N ALA A 88 -1.82 14.89 -30.81
CA ALA A 88 -2.72 15.44 -29.78
C ALA A 88 -4.05 14.70 -29.70
N GLU A 89 -4.62 14.28 -30.81
CA GLU A 89 -5.84 13.48 -30.86
C GLU A 89 -5.65 12.09 -30.20
N LYS A 90 -4.50 11.45 -30.50
CA LYS A 90 -4.18 10.15 -29.92
C LYS A 90 -3.97 10.26 -28.39
N ILE A 91 -3.25 11.29 -27.95
CA ILE A 91 -3.06 11.59 -26.52
C ILE A 91 -4.42 11.79 -25.83
N ALA A 92 -5.32 12.57 -26.44
CA ALA A 92 -6.66 12.81 -25.89
C ALA A 92 -7.50 11.51 -25.80
N ASN A 93 -7.42 10.65 -26.83
CA ASN A 93 -8.09 9.33 -26.81
C ASN A 93 -7.51 8.41 -25.74
N ASP A 94 -6.19 8.34 -25.60
CA ASP A 94 -5.52 7.52 -24.59
C ASP A 94 -5.87 8.01 -23.18
N LEU A 95 -5.88 9.33 -22.94
CA LEU A 95 -6.27 9.91 -21.66
C LEU A 95 -7.74 9.60 -21.31
N LYS A 96 -8.66 9.73 -22.27
CA LYS A 96 -10.07 9.39 -22.08
C LYS A 96 -10.25 7.91 -21.75
N ARG A 97 -9.51 7.02 -22.44
CA ARG A 97 -9.53 5.58 -22.16
C ARG A 97 -9.03 5.27 -20.75
N VAL A 98 -7.89 5.84 -20.35
CA VAL A 98 -7.32 5.65 -18.99
C VAL A 98 -8.31 6.12 -17.91
N ALA A 99 -8.96 7.26 -18.11
CA ALA A 99 -9.99 7.76 -17.18
C ALA A 99 -11.20 6.79 -17.10
N SER A 100 -11.65 6.28 -18.24
CA SER A 100 -12.75 5.31 -18.30
C SER A 100 -12.40 3.98 -17.62
N ASP A 101 -11.15 3.52 -17.74
CA ASP A 101 -10.66 2.29 -17.10
C ASP A 101 -10.72 2.37 -15.56
N VAL A 102 -10.65 3.57 -14.98
CA VAL A 102 -10.84 3.82 -13.54
C VAL A 102 -12.26 4.25 -13.17
N GLY A 103 -13.20 4.21 -14.11
CA GLY A 103 -14.61 4.52 -13.89
C GLY A 103 -14.96 6.01 -13.90
N LEU A 104 -14.11 6.87 -14.47
CA LEU A 104 -14.36 8.30 -14.63
C LEU A 104 -14.87 8.62 -16.03
N GLU A 105 -16.05 9.24 -16.12
CA GLU A 105 -16.53 9.85 -17.35
C GLU A 105 -15.94 11.25 -17.49
N THR A 106 -15.16 11.49 -18.55
CA THR A 106 -14.43 12.74 -18.74
C THR A 106 -14.63 13.32 -20.12
N ASN A 107 -14.61 14.66 -20.19
CA ASN A 107 -14.39 15.39 -21.42
C ASN A 107 -12.91 15.76 -21.50
N VAL A 108 -12.30 15.59 -22.68
CA VAL A 108 -10.89 15.89 -22.91
C VAL A 108 -10.78 16.93 -23.99
N ALA A 109 -10.10 18.04 -23.72
CA ALA A 109 -9.85 19.06 -24.71
C ALA A 109 -8.35 19.39 -24.81
N VAL A 110 -7.90 19.65 -26.05
CA VAL A 110 -6.53 20.09 -26.34
C VAL A 110 -6.61 21.44 -27.05
N ALA A 111 -5.84 22.40 -26.58
CA ALA A 111 -5.74 23.74 -27.18
C ALA A 111 -4.31 24.28 -26.95
N SER A 112 -3.97 25.40 -27.60
CA SER A 112 -2.65 26.02 -27.50
C SER A 112 -2.36 26.68 -26.13
N ASN A 113 -3.42 26.97 -25.36
CA ASN A 113 -3.27 27.54 -24.00
C ASN A 113 -4.20 26.86 -22.99
N PRO A 114 -3.82 26.88 -21.69
CA PRO A 114 -4.52 26.15 -20.64
C PRO A 114 -5.98 26.55 -20.45
N LEU A 115 -6.28 27.84 -20.51
CA LEU A 115 -7.65 28.33 -20.26
C LEU A 115 -8.59 28.00 -21.40
N ALA A 116 -8.12 28.04 -22.66
CA ALA A 116 -8.90 27.62 -23.82
C ALA A 116 -9.21 26.11 -23.74
N ALA A 117 -8.25 25.27 -23.34
CA ALA A 117 -8.45 23.83 -23.11
C ALA A 117 -9.50 23.57 -22.01
N VAL A 118 -9.43 24.29 -20.88
CA VAL A 118 -10.44 24.21 -19.82
C VAL A 118 -11.83 24.59 -20.30
N CYS A 119 -11.97 25.72 -20.97
CA CYS A 119 -13.26 26.16 -21.53
C CYS A 119 -13.84 25.15 -22.52
N ALA A 120 -12.99 24.60 -23.40
CA ALA A 120 -13.40 23.58 -24.35
C ALA A 120 -13.85 22.27 -23.65
N ALA A 121 -13.12 21.80 -22.65
CA ALA A 121 -13.49 20.58 -21.90
C ALA A 121 -14.81 20.74 -21.14
N GLN A 122 -15.13 21.95 -20.71
CA GLN A 122 -16.37 22.26 -20.00
C GLN A 122 -17.57 22.48 -20.93
N GLY A 123 -17.32 23.01 -22.12
CA GLY A 123 -18.37 23.37 -23.06
C GLY A 123 -18.69 22.30 -24.10
N PHE A 124 -17.72 21.47 -24.48
CA PHE A 124 -17.90 20.39 -25.44
C PHE A 124 -17.91 19.04 -24.76
N SER A 125 -18.68 18.10 -25.27
CA SER A 125 -18.71 16.72 -24.79
C SER A 125 -17.73 15.85 -25.59
N GLY A 126 -17.11 14.89 -24.89
CA GLY A 126 -16.23 13.92 -25.51
C GLY A 126 -14.79 14.41 -25.67
N ILE A 127 -14.25 14.34 -26.88
CA ILE A 127 -12.89 14.76 -27.22
C ILE A 127 -12.95 15.94 -28.17
N THR A 128 -12.21 16.99 -27.85
CA THR A 128 -12.11 18.20 -28.66
C THR A 128 -10.64 18.59 -28.82
N VAL A 129 -10.19 18.72 -30.07
CA VAL A 129 -8.84 19.24 -30.37
C VAL A 129 -9.01 20.53 -31.17
N ILE A 130 -8.50 21.62 -30.61
CA ILE A 130 -8.56 22.95 -31.24
C ILE A 130 -7.19 23.26 -31.85
N PRO A 131 -7.10 23.47 -33.16
CA PRO A 131 -5.86 23.91 -33.80
C PRO A 131 -5.39 25.26 -33.25
N ALA A 132 -4.06 25.44 -33.13
CA ALA A 132 -3.50 26.71 -32.69
C ALA A 132 -3.93 27.86 -33.57
N GLY A 133 -4.46 28.93 -32.96
CA GLY A 133 -4.99 30.11 -33.64
C GLY A 133 -6.50 30.06 -34.00
N GLU A 134 -7.16 28.91 -33.82
CA GLU A 134 -8.61 28.75 -34.03
C GLU A 134 -9.42 28.81 -32.72
N GLU A 135 -8.77 29.04 -31.55
CA GLU A 135 -9.39 28.97 -30.23
C GLU A 135 -10.61 29.89 -30.13
N GLY A 136 -10.47 31.15 -30.57
CA GLY A 136 -11.58 32.12 -30.52
C GLY A 136 -12.78 31.73 -31.40
N LEU A 137 -12.52 31.10 -32.53
CA LEU A 137 -13.58 30.63 -33.45
C LEU A 137 -14.34 29.45 -32.86
N GLN A 138 -13.62 28.48 -32.32
CA GLN A 138 -14.20 27.26 -31.76
C GLN A 138 -14.93 27.55 -30.45
N LEU A 139 -14.28 28.27 -29.52
CA LEU A 139 -14.86 28.64 -28.23
C LEU A 139 -16.04 29.60 -28.38
N GLY A 140 -16.04 30.43 -29.43
CA GLY A 140 -17.13 31.36 -29.72
C GLY A 140 -18.51 30.72 -29.79
N ARG A 141 -18.60 29.43 -30.14
CA ARG A 141 -19.84 28.64 -30.20
C ARG A 141 -20.39 28.23 -28.83
N LEU A 142 -19.58 28.34 -27.80
CA LEU A 142 -19.97 27.91 -26.46
C LEU A 142 -20.87 28.93 -25.76
N SER A 143 -21.75 28.45 -24.91
CA SER A 143 -22.47 29.27 -23.95
C SER A 143 -21.50 29.91 -22.97
N LEU A 144 -21.82 31.09 -22.45
CA LEU A 144 -21.05 31.80 -21.42
C LEU A 144 -20.86 30.99 -20.12
N GLU A 145 -21.68 29.99 -19.90
CA GLU A 145 -21.55 29.06 -18.75
C GLU A 145 -20.21 28.31 -18.75
N ALA A 146 -19.63 28.03 -19.92
CA ALA A 146 -18.33 27.39 -20.07
C ALA A 146 -17.17 28.25 -19.54
N LEU A 147 -17.34 29.57 -19.42
CA LEU A 147 -16.36 30.49 -18.85
C LEU A 147 -16.39 30.55 -17.31
N ARG A 148 -17.36 29.87 -16.68
CA ARG A 148 -17.58 29.89 -15.21
C ARG A 148 -17.71 31.29 -14.63
N ILE A 149 -18.38 32.18 -15.36
CA ILE A 149 -18.72 33.52 -14.88
C ILE A 149 -19.69 33.39 -13.70
N PRO A 150 -19.53 34.18 -12.61
CA PRO A 150 -20.47 34.20 -11.49
C PRO A 150 -21.90 34.49 -11.97
N PHE A 151 -22.88 33.87 -11.33
CA PHE A 151 -24.30 33.90 -11.75
C PHE A 151 -24.83 35.30 -11.95
N GLU A 152 -24.48 36.26 -11.09
CA GLU A 152 -24.95 37.67 -11.18
C GLU A 152 -24.49 38.37 -12.45
N PHE A 153 -23.23 38.10 -12.86
CA PHE A 153 -22.71 38.67 -14.14
C PHE A 153 -23.32 37.95 -15.35
N LEU A 154 -23.47 36.63 -15.26
CA LEU A 154 -24.07 35.84 -16.34
C LEU A 154 -25.50 36.30 -16.60
N GLU A 155 -26.29 36.54 -15.56
CA GLU A 155 -27.64 37.03 -15.67
C GLU A 155 -27.70 38.44 -16.29
N THR A 156 -26.74 39.30 -15.94
CA THR A 156 -26.62 40.65 -16.52
C THR A 156 -26.34 40.56 -18.02
N LEU A 157 -25.39 39.71 -18.44
CA LEU A 157 -25.05 39.50 -19.85
C LEU A 157 -26.23 38.92 -20.62
N ARG A 158 -26.95 37.97 -20.06
CA ARG A 158 -28.16 37.39 -20.67
C ARG A 158 -29.27 38.44 -20.88
N ARG A 159 -29.47 39.35 -19.96
CA ARG A 159 -30.42 40.46 -20.08
C ARG A 159 -30.05 41.41 -21.24
N TRP A 160 -28.78 41.48 -21.59
CA TRP A 160 -28.31 42.23 -22.76
C TRP A 160 -28.37 41.44 -24.06
N GLY A 161 -28.87 40.22 -24.04
CA GLY A 161 -28.94 39.33 -25.19
C GLY A 161 -27.61 38.68 -25.57
N ILE A 162 -26.62 38.74 -24.68
CA ILE A 162 -25.31 38.13 -24.86
C ILE A 162 -25.37 36.70 -24.29
N GLY A 163 -25.40 35.69 -25.19
CA GLY A 163 -25.56 34.29 -24.83
C GLY A 163 -24.34 33.42 -25.05
N THR A 164 -23.50 33.82 -26.01
CA THR A 164 -22.36 33.02 -26.44
C THR A 164 -21.01 33.70 -26.14
N CYS A 165 -19.94 32.91 -26.14
CA CYS A 165 -18.59 33.45 -26.05
C CYS A 165 -18.23 34.39 -27.21
N ALA A 166 -18.78 34.15 -28.42
CA ALA A 166 -18.58 35.02 -29.56
C ALA A 166 -19.22 36.40 -29.32
N ASP A 167 -20.48 36.45 -28.85
CA ASP A 167 -21.18 37.70 -28.56
C ASP A 167 -20.42 38.52 -27.49
N PHE A 168 -19.96 37.84 -26.44
CA PHE A 168 -19.20 38.48 -25.37
C PHE A 168 -17.82 38.96 -25.83
N GLY A 169 -17.10 38.13 -26.61
CA GLY A 169 -15.80 38.48 -27.20
C GLY A 169 -15.84 39.61 -28.23
N ALA A 170 -17.02 39.89 -28.82
CA ALA A 170 -17.22 41.00 -29.76
C ALA A 170 -17.38 42.37 -29.07
N LEU A 171 -17.60 42.40 -27.74
CA LEU A 171 -17.70 43.64 -26.96
C LEU A 171 -16.36 44.36 -26.91
N PRO A 172 -16.36 45.72 -26.87
CA PRO A 172 -15.15 46.51 -26.72
C PRO A 172 -14.45 46.25 -25.37
N GLU A 173 -13.15 45.99 -25.40
CA GLU A 173 -12.33 45.71 -24.19
C GLU A 173 -12.51 46.81 -23.12
N VAL A 174 -12.49 48.09 -23.53
CA VAL A 174 -12.63 49.22 -22.61
C VAL A 174 -13.96 49.17 -21.85
N ALA A 175 -15.05 48.87 -22.53
CA ALA A 175 -16.39 48.78 -21.92
C ALA A 175 -16.47 47.61 -20.90
N ILE A 176 -15.75 46.51 -21.19
CA ILE A 176 -15.67 45.37 -20.25
C ILE A 176 -14.90 45.76 -19.00
N VAL A 177 -13.73 46.42 -19.14
CA VAL A 177 -12.91 46.85 -18.00
C VAL A 177 -13.65 47.87 -17.13
N GLU A 178 -14.32 48.86 -17.76
CA GLU A 178 -15.07 49.90 -17.02
C GLU A 178 -16.24 49.30 -16.21
N ARG A 179 -16.88 48.23 -16.70
CA ARG A 179 -18.11 47.72 -16.08
C ARG A 179 -17.88 46.49 -15.20
N PHE A 180 -16.96 45.63 -15.57
CA PHE A 180 -16.69 44.35 -14.89
C PHE A 180 -15.27 44.26 -14.28
N GLY A 181 -14.46 45.31 -14.45
CA GLY A 181 -13.10 45.35 -13.90
C GLY A 181 -12.16 44.35 -14.57
N GLN A 182 -11.10 43.99 -13.82
CA GLN A 182 -10.06 43.06 -14.28
C GLN A 182 -10.57 41.63 -14.43
N GLU A 183 -11.53 41.22 -13.63
CA GLU A 183 -12.14 39.90 -13.77
C GLU A 183 -12.94 39.77 -15.05
N GLY A 184 -13.74 40.81 -15.39
CA GLY A 184 -14.44 40.86 -16.68
C GLY A 184 -13.49 40.80 -17.86
N LEU A 185 -12.35 41.47 -17.78
CA LEU A 185 -11.31 41.40 -18.80
C LEU A 185 -10.72 39.99 -18.92
N ARG A 186 -10.54 39.31 -17.82
CA ARG A 186 -10.06 37.91 -17.80
C ARG A 186 -11.05 36.99 -18.52
N TRP A 187 -12.36 37.07 -18.21
CA TRP A 187 -13.39 36.26 -18.88
C TRP A 187 -13.51 36.61 -20.36
N TRP A 188 -13.37 37.89 -20.71
CA TRP A 188 -13.40 38.34 -22.10
C TRP A 188 -12.22 37.76 -22.91
N ARG A 189 -11.01 37.77 -22.35
CA ARG A 189 -9.84 37.13 -22.97
C ARG A 189 -10.03 35.62 -23.08
N MET A 190 -10.61 34.97 -22.09
CA MET A 190 -10.94 33.52 -22.11
C MET A 190 -11.92 33.24 -23.26
N ALA A 191 -13.01 34.02 -23.41
CA ALA A 191 -13.98 33.88 -24.48
C ALA A 191 -13.37 33.96 -25.88
N ARG A 192 -12.31 34.75 -26.02
CA ARG A 192 -11.54 34.90 -27.26
C ARG A 192 -10.42 33.87 -27.43
N GLY A 193 -10.23 32.99 -26.50
CA GLY A 193 -9.12 32.03 -26.51
C GLY A 193 -7.74 32.66 -26.37
N ALA A 194 -7.65 33.92 -25.96
CA ALA A 194 -6.42 34.72 -25.89
C ALA A 194 -5.84 34.85 -24.48
N ALA A 195 -6.40 34.14 -23.48
CA ALA A 195 -5.92 34.21 -22.11
C ALA A 195 -4.73 33.30 -21.93
N ASP A 196 -3.59 33.86 -21.58
CA ASP A 196 -2.37 33.13 -21.21
C ASP A 196 -2.21 33.14 -19.70
N GLN A 197 -2.13 31.94 -19.13
CA GLN A 197 -1.85 31.73 -17.70
C GLN A 197 -0.82 30.60 -17.58
N PRO A 198 0.31 30.83 -16.90
CA PRO A 198 1.29 29.79 -16.73
C PRO A 198 0.72 28.63 -15.91
N LEU A 199 1.06 27.40 -16.31
CA LEU A 199 0.73 26.19 -15.55
C LEU A 199 1.63 26.13 -14.32
N ILE A 200 1.04 26.05 -13.13
CA ILE A 200 1.75 25.77 -11.90
C ILE A 200 1.66 24.27 -11.67
N ALA A 201 2.74 23.56 -11.99
CA ALA A 201 2.79 22.11 -11.85
C ALA A 201 2.65 21.69 -10.38
N ARG A 202 1.89 20.63 -10.17
CA ARG A 202 1.72 19.97 -8.89
C ARG A 202 2.74 18.84 -8.73
N ASP A 203 3.26 18.66 -7.51
CA ASP A 203 4.14 17.55 -7.20
C ASP A 203 3.38 16.21 -7.27
N PHE A 204 4.09 15.18 -7.70
CA PHE A 204 3.57 13.81 -7.70
C PHE A 204 3.30 13.35 -6.26
N PRO A 205 2.15 12.68 -5.95
CA PRO A 205 1.82 12.29 -4.60
C PRO A 205 2.84 11.28 -4.02
N SER A 206 3.19 11.48 -2.76
CA SER A 206 4.06 10.57 -2.01
C SER A 206 3.31 9.34 -1.49
N ASP A 207 1.99 9.43 -1.40
CA ASP A 207 1.08 8.43 -0.84
C ASP A 207 -0.19 8.31 -1.68
N PHE A 208 -0.81 7.14 -1.61
CA PHE A 208 -2.07 6.85 -2.30
C PHE A 208 -3.11 6.46 -1.27
N GLU A 209 -4.24 7.14 -1.32
CA GLU A 209 -5.33 6.96 -0.38
C GLU A 209 -6.64 6.67 -1.13
N GLU A 210 -7.43 5.74 -0.55
CA GLU A 210 -8.82 5.48 -0.92
C GLU A 210 -9.68 5.53 0.34
N HIS A 211 -10.86 6.11 0.23
CA HIS A 211 -11.79 6.26 1.36
C HIS A 211 -13.21 5.97 0.92
N MET A 212 -13.99 5.32 1.81
CA MET A 212 -15.41 5.07 1.60
C MET A 212 -16.18 5.21 2.89
N GLU A 213 -17.19 6.08 2.88
CA GLU A 213 -18.23 6.13 3.91
C GLU A 213 -19.34 5.13 3.57
N LEU A 214 -19.88 4.49 4.58
CA LEU A 214 -20.89 3.45 4.43
C LEU A 214 -22.26 4.03 4.76
N ASP A 215 -23.27 3.75 3.92
CA ASP A 215 -24.64 4.21 4.12
C ASP A 215 -25.27 3.61 5.40
N SER A 216 -24.79 2.45 5.84
CA SER A 216 -25.17 1.79 7.08
C SER A 216 -23.96 1.12 7.73
N PRO A 217 -23.89 1.09 9.09
CA PRO A 217 -22.80 0.41 9.79
C PRO A 217 -22.74 -1.08 9.48
N LEU A 218 -21.52 -1.61 9.26
CA LEU A 218 -21.27 -3.03 8.99
C LEU A 218 -20.76 -3.73 10.26
N GLU A 219 -21.47 -4.80 10.68
CA GLU A 219 -21.10 -5.64 11.82
C GLU A 219 -20.33 -6.91 11.41
N LEU A 220 -20.58 -7.40 10.19
CA LEU A 220 -20.05 -8.66 9.71
C LEU A 220 -18.80 -8.43 8.84
N LEU A 221 -17.86 -9.39 8.92
CA LEU A 221 -16.62 -9.33 8.14
C LEU A 221 -16.86 -9.49 6.63
N GLU A 222 -17.80 -10.33 6.21
CA GLU A 222 -18.04 -10.60 4.79
C GLU A 222 -18.44 -9.35 3.98
N PRO A 223 -19.44 -8.54 4.40
CA PRO A 223 -19.73 -7.28 3.72
C PRO A 223 -18.55 -6.29 3.76
N LEU A 224 -17.79 -6.26 4.86
CA LEU A 224 -16.58 -5.43 4.96
C LEU A 224 -15.52 -5.86 3.95
N LEU A 225 -15.30 -7.15 3.75
CA LEU A 225 -14.37 -7.66 2.74
C LEU A 225 -14.77 -7.25 1.31
N PHE A 226 -16.05 -7.13 1.01
CA PHE A 226 -16.50 -6.63 -0.28
C PHE A 226 -16.10 -5.16 -0.49
N VAL A 227 -16.27 -4.32 0.54
CA VAL A 227 -15.83 -2.91 0.51
C VAL A 227 -14.31 -2.82 0.37
N LEU A 228 -13.57 -3.60 1.17
CA LEU A 228 -12.12 -3.65 1.11
C LEU A 228 -11.62 -4.09 -0.28
N ASN A 229 -12.24 -5.10 -0.89
CA ASN A 229 -11.89 -5.54 -2.24
C ASN A 229 -12.04 -4.41 -3.26
N ARG A 230 -13.16 -3.69 -3.22
CA ARG A 230 -13.42 -2.57 -4.12
C ARG A 230 -12.36 -1.47 -3.99
N LEU A 231 -12.03 -1.07 -2.76
CA LEU A 231 -11.00 -0.06 -2.50
C LEU A 231 -9.61 -0.54 -2.94
N LEU A 232 -9.27 -1.82 -2.69
CA LEU A 232 -8.01 -2.41 -3.15
C LEU A 232 -7.91 -2.45 -4.68
N GLU A 233 -8.98 -2.78 -5.38
CA GLU A 233 -8.99 -2.78 -6.84
C GLU A 233 -8.73 -1.37 -7.39
N GLN A 234 -9.38 -0.35 -6.83
CA GLN A 234 -9.17 1.07 -7.19
C GLN A 234 -7.72 1.48 -6.91
N LEU A 235 -7.22 1.23 -5.71
CA LEU A 235 -5.85 1.56 -5.31
C LEU A 235 -4.81 0.88 -6.20
N CYS A 236 -4.99 -0.41 -6.46
CA CYS A 236 -4.10 -1.18 -7.34
C CYS A 236 -4.17 -0.70 -8.80
N ALA A 237 -5.34 -0.28 -9.29
CA ALA A 237 -5.48 0.29 -10.63
C ALA A 237 -4.68 1.60 -10.76
N ARG A 238 -4.79 2.51 -9.79
CA ARG A 238 -4.01 3.76 -9.74
C ARG A 238 -2.50 3.48 -9.70
N LEU A 239 -2.05 2.56 -8.84
CA LEU A 239 -0.63 2.20 -8.73
C LEU A 239 -0.08 1.53 -10.00
N ARG A 240 -0.91 0.77 -10.74
CA ARG A 240 -0.51 0.18 -12.04
C ARG A 240 -0.19 1.25 -13.07
N MET A 241 -0.96 2.34 -13.13
CA MET A 241 -0.72 3.45 -14.05
C MET A 241 0.68 4.05 -13.88
N HIS A 242 1.19 4.07 -12.65
CA HIS A 242 2.50 4.64 -12.31
C HIS A 242 3.62 3.60 -12.16
N ILE A 243 3.37 2.33 -12.51
CA ILE A 243 4.34 1.23 -12.35
C ILE A 243 4.81 1.07 -10.89
N LEU A 244 3.97 1.45 -9.94
CA LEU A 244 4.22 1.37 -8.51
C LEU A 244 3.60 0.11 -7.90
N SER A 245 4.05 -0.30 -6.73
CA SER A 245 3.57 -1.47 -5.99
C SER A 245 3.40 -1.14 -4.51
N ILE A 246 2.58 -1.92 -3.82
CA ILE A 246 2.30 -1.78 -2.39
C ILE A 246 3.33 -2.59 -1.60
N GLY A 247 4.12 -1.95 -0.76
CA GLY A 247 4.98 -2.59 0.24
C GLY A 247 4.39 -2.54 1.65
N GLU A 248 3.60 -1.51 1.92
CA GLU A 248 2.88 -1.34 3.18
C GLU A 248 1.51 -0.74 2.89
N ILE A 249 0.47 -1.27 3.53
CA ILE A 249 -0.88 -0.73 3.49
C ILE A 249 -1.42 -0.57 4.90
N GLN A 250 -1.92 0.61 5.20
CA GLN A 250 -2.63 0.91 6.43
C GLN A 250 -4.13 0.97 6.16
N VAL A 251 -4.88 0.20 6.92
CA VAL A 251 -6.36 0.21 6.89
C VAL A 251 -6.85 0.81 8.19
N THR A 252 -7.64 1.85 8.08
CA THR A 252 -8.29 2.54 9.20
C THR A 252 -9.80 2.36 9.07
N LEU A 253 -10.41 1.71 10.05
CA LEU A 253 -11.85 1.52 10.15
C LEU A 253 -12.39 2.51 11.17
N SER A 254 -13.31 3.37 10.76
CA SER A 254 -14.07 4.22 11.67
C SER A 254 -15.23 3.41 12.25
N LEU A 255 -15.32 3.37 13.56
CA LEU A 255 -16.30 2.54 14.27
C LEU A 255 -17.48 3.36 14.75
N GLU A 256 -18.68 2.76 14.72
CA GLU A 256 -19.89 3.34 15.25
C GLU A 256 -19.77 3.60 16.75
N ARG A 257 -20.32 4.70 17.20
CA ARG A 257 -20.22 5.12 18.59
C ARG A 257 -21.55 4.94 19.31
N ARG A 258 -21.50 4.31 20.47
CA ARG A 258 -22.68 4.19 21.36
C ARG A 258 -22.96 5.45 22.18
N ASP A 259 -21.97 6.38 22.31
CA ASP A 259 -22.12 7.59 23.13
C ASP A 259 -21.97 8.87 22.30
N SER A 260 -23.09 9.58 22.13
CA SER A 260 -23.19 10.81 21.31
C SER A 260 -22.48 12.03 21.91
N ARG A 261 -21.91 11.94 23.10
CA ARG A 261 -21.33 13.11 23.81
C ARG A 261 -19.89 13.45 23.43
N LYS A 262 -19.17 12.55 22.79
CA LYS A 262 -17.79 12.79 22.32
C LYS A 262 -17.77 12.85 20.80
N LYS A 263 -17.12 13.88 20.23
CA LYS A 263 -17.13 14.19 18.79
C LYS A 263 -16.18 13.35 17.92
N GLU A 264 -15.17 12.66 18.50
CA GLU A 264 -14.17 11.95 17.70
C GLU A 264 -14.56 10.49 17.45
N PRO A 265 -14.44 9.95 16.23
CA PRO A 265 -14.70 8.56 15.93
C PRO A 265 -13.70 7.63 16.65
N VAL A 266 -14.15 6.43 17.02
CA VAL A 266 -13.24 5.39 17.48
C VAL A 266 -12.61 4.77 16.24
N LEU A 267 -11.29 4.72 16.19
CA LEU A 267 -10.56 4.20 15.04
C LEU A 267 -9.95 2.83 15.36
N HIS A 268 -10.12 1.88 14.45
CA HIS A 268 -9.42 0.62 14.45
C HIS A 268 -8.41 0.63 13.30
N VAL A 269 -7.12 0.71 13.63
CA VAL A 269 -6.04 0.87 12.66
C VAL A 269 -5.25 -0.42 12.55
N ARG A 270 -5.09 -0.93 11.33
CA ARG A 270 -4.26 -2.09 11.02
C ARG A 270 -3.25 -1.74 9.94
N THR A 271 -2.01 -2.20 10.10
CA THR A 271 -0.94 -1.97 9.14
C THR A 271 -0.37 -3.30 8.68
N LEU A 272 -0.53 -3.58 7.40
CA LEU A 272 0.01 -4.77 6.75
C LEU A 272 1.28 -4.40 6.00
N ARG A 273 2.40 -5.02 6.38
CA ARG A 273 3.71 -4.86 5.73
C ARG A 273 4.03 -6.11 4.92
N LEU A 274 4.38 -5.93 3.68
CA LEU A 274 4.71 -7.00 2.75
C LEU A 274 6.24 -7.09 2.58
N PRO A 275 6.88 -8.26 2.68
CA PRO A 275 8.30 -8.43 2.35
C PRO A 275 8.58 -8.22 0.86
N VAL A 276 7.61 -8.52 0.02
CA VAL A 276 7.68 -8.30 -1.43
C VAL A 276 6.55 -7.36 -1.85
N PRO A 277 6.89 -6.19 -2.43
CA PRO A 277 5.86 -5.29 -2.94
C PRO A 277 5.01 -5.94 -4.03
N THR A 278 3.69 -5.87 -3.91
CA THR A 278 2.73 -6.45 -4.86
C THR A 278 1.68 -5.46 -5.33
N ARG A 279 0.99 -5.80 -6.42
CA ARG A 279 -0.20 -5.14 -6.98
C ARG A 279 -1.37 -6.10 -7.11
N ASP A 280 -1.25 -7.28 -6.57
CA ASP A 280 -2.32 -8.27 -6.60
C ASP A 280 -3.35 -7.97 -5.49
N SER A 281 -4.50 -7.40 -5.90
CA SER A 281 -5.60 -7.07 -5.00
C SER A 281 -6.16 -8.30 -4.28
N LYS A 282 -6.17 -9.48 -4.93
CA LYS A 282 -6.68 -10.73 -4.34
C LYS A 282 -5.77 -11.23 -3.22
N LEU A 283 -4.45 -11.15 -3.44
CA LEU A 283 -3.46 -11.47 -2.41
C LEU A 283 -3.60 -10.53 -1.21
N LEU A 284 -3.66 -9.22 -1.47
CA LEU A 284 -3.82 -8.20 -0.42
C LEU A 284 -5.10 -8.40 0.38
N LEU A 285 -6.23 -8.66 -0.32
CA LEU A 285 -7.50 -8.95 0.34
C LEU A 285 -7.42 -10.18 1.24
N LYS A 286 -6.75 -11.25 0.77
CA LYS A 286 -6.58 -12.47 1.57
C LYS A 286 -5.77 -12.23 2.82
N LEU A 287 -4.71 -11.43 2.73
CA LEU A 287 -3.87 -11.07 3.89
C LEU A 287 -4.63 -10.18 4.87
N LEU A 288 -5.40 -9.19 4.37
CA LEU A 288 -6.25 -8.34 5.21
C LEU A 288 -7.37 -9.16 5.88
N GLN A 289 -7.96 -10.12 5.18
CA GLN A 289 -8.94 -11.03 5.78
C GLN A 289 -8.35 -11.78 6.98
N LEU A 290 -7.18 -12.40 6.82
CA LEU A 290 -6.50 -13.13 7.89
C LEU A 290 -6.13 -12.24 9.08
N ASP A 291 -5.71 -10.99 8.80
CA ASP A 291 -5.40 -10.02 9.85
C ASP A 291 -6.66 -9.59 10.62
N LEU A 292 -7.76 -9.28 9.93
CA LEU A 292 -9.02 -8.88 10.57
C LEU A 292 -9.74 -10.05 11.27
N GLU A 293 -9.60 -11.29 10.80
CA GLU A 293 -10.05 -12.48 11.53
C GLU A 293 -9.34 -12.65 12.87
N SER A 294 -8.04 -12.32 12.90
CA SER A 294 -7.22 -12.38 14.11
C SER A 294 -7.43 -11.17 15.04
N HIS A 295 -7.78 -10.02 14.46
CA HIS A 295 -7.96 -8.74 15.16
C HIS A 295 -9.27 -8.06 14.71
N PRO A 296 -10.43 -8.59 15.10
CA PRO A 296 -11.71 -8.05 14.67
C PRO A 296 -11.97 -6.65 15.24
N PRO A 297 -12.67 -5.77 14.52
CA PRO A 297 -13.10 -4.49 15.06
C PRO A 297 -14.10 -4.72 16.20
N SER A 298 -14.04 -3.89 17.23
CA SER A 298 -14.84 -4.05 18.45
C SER A 298 -16.30 -3.52 18.34
N LEU A 299 -16.58 -2.75 17.30
CA LEU A 299 -17.86 -2.09 17.04
C LEU A 299 -18.15 -2.09 15.53
N PRO A 300 -19.42 -1.86 15.10
CA PRO A 300 -19.76 -1.74 13.69
C PRO A 300 -18.93 -0.68 12.96
N VAL A 301 -18.58 -0.95 11.72
CA VAL A 301 -17.75 -0.07 10.88
C VAL A 301 -18.63 0.89 10.10
N THR A 302 -18.34 2.19 10.16
CA THR A 302 -19.08 3.27 9.48
C THR A 302 -18.32 3.85 8.29
N ALA A 303 -16.98 3.76 8.28
CA ALA A 303 -16.16 4.18 7.15
C ALA A 303 -14.85 3.37 7.08
N VAL A 304 -14.32 3.26 5.88
CA VAL A 304 -13.05 2.58 5.59
C VAL A 304 -12.12 3.53 4.88
N ARG A 305 -10.88 3.62 5.36
CA ARG A 305 -9.79 4.36 4.74
C ARG A 305 -8.60 3.44 4.53
N MET A 306 -8.03 3.44 3.35
CA MET A 306 -6.82 2.72 2.99
C MET A 306 -5.75 3.70 2.55
N LEU A 307 -4.57 3.60 3.14
CA LEU A 307 -3.40 4.43 2.82
C LEU A 307 -2.22 3.53 2.48
N THR A 308 -1.49 3.83 1.42
CA THR A 308 -0.23 3.17 1.08
C THR A 308 0.84 4.16 0.66
N VAL A 309 2.07 3.88 1.09
CA VAL A 309 3.27 4.53 0.56
C VAL A 309 3.80 3.64 -0.57
N PRO A 310 3.79 4.13 -1.82
CA PRO A 310 4.13 3.31 -2.97
C PRO A 310 5.64 3.04 -3.04
N LEU A 311 5.99 1.87 -3.55
CA LEU A 311 7.35 1.47 -3.88
C LEU A 311 7.47 1.18 -5.37
N LYS A 312 8.64 1.44 -5.95
CA LYS A 312 8.91 1.05 -7.33
C LYS A 312 8.80 -0.46 -7.47
N ALA A 313 8.06 -0.91 -8.48
CA ALA A 313 7.95 -2.33 -8.78
C ALA A 313 9.34 -2.89 -9.12
N ARG A 314 9.81 -3.86 -8.37
CA ARG A 314 11.04 -4.59 -8.71
C ARG A 314 10.69 -5.63 -9.76
N SER A 315 11.08 -5.41 -11.01
CA SER A 315 11.03 -6.46 -12.03
C SER A 315 12.06 -7.53 -11.68
N ARG A 316 11.61 -8.69 -11.21
CA ARG A 316 12.47 -9.86 -11.05
C ARG A 316 12.50 -10.61 -12.37
N GLN A 317 13.59 -10.49 -13.10
CA GLN A 317 13.90 -11.44 -14.14
C GLN A 317 14.42 -12.71 -13.45
N LEU A 318 13.57 -13.73 -13.36
CA LEU A 318 13.97 -15.07 -12.95
C LEU A 318 14.97 -15.59 -14.00
N GLY A 319 16.21 -15.83 -13.59
CA GLY A 319 17.20 -16.44 -14.48
C GLY A 319 16.73 -17.82 -14.93
N LEU A 320 16.81 -18.10 -16.23
CA LEU A 320 16.36 -19.34 -16.86
C LEU A 320 16.97 -20.62 -16.24
N PHE A 321 18.09 -20.49 -15.52
CA PHE A 321 18.89 -21.58 -14.95
C PHE A 321 18.90 -21.60 -13.41
N LEU A 322 18.07 -20.76 -12.74
CA LEU A 322 17.98 -20.80 -11.29
C LEU A 322 16.90 -21.81 -10.86
N PRO A 323 17.15 -22.61 -9.79
CA PRO A 323 16.12 -23.48 -9.25
C PRO A 323 14.91 -22.64 -8.86
N LEU A 324 13.71 -23.18 -9.11
CA LEU A 324 12.43 -22.55 -8.77
C LEU A 324 12.45 -22.18 -7.29
N SER A 325 12.67 -20.91 -7.01
CA SER A 325 12.45 -20.34 -5.69
C SER A 325 10.94 -20.41 -5.40
N PRO A 326 10.52 -20.68 -4.16
CA PRO A 326 9.09 -20.61 -3.83
C PRO A 326 8.51 -19.27 -4.29
N ASP A 327 7.32 -19.33 -4.86
CA ASP A 327 6.60 -18.13 -5.26
C ASP A 327 6.45 -17.21 -4.03
N PRO A 328 7.01 -15.99 -4.06
CA PRO A 328 7.00 -15.10 -2.90
C PRO A 328 5.59 -14.81 -2.39
N GLU A 329 4.60 -14.72 -3.28
CA GLU A 329 3.22 -14.43 -2.92
C GLU A 329 2.57 -15.60 -2.18
N ARG A 330 2.81 -16.84 -2.63
CA ARG A 330 2.34 -18.05 -1.92
C ARG A 330 3.01 -18.22 -0.57
N LEU A 331 4.29 -17.87 -0.47
CA LEU A 331 5.02 -17.91 0.79
C LEU A 331 4.42 -16.93 1.79
N GLU A 332 4.08 -15.70 1.38
CA GLU A 332 3.44 -14.71 2.24
C GLU A 332 2.12 -15.20 2.82
N VAL A 333 1.24 -15.74 1.98
CA VAL A 333 -0.04 -16.31 2.44
C VAL A 333 0.20 -17.43 3.45
N THR A 334 1.20 -18.27 3.20
CA THR A 334 1.55 -19.37 4.11
C THR A 334 2.05 -18.85 5.45
N LEU A 335 2.95 -17.87 5.43
CA LEU A 335 3.47 -17.23 6.65
C LEU A 335 2.36 -16.54 7.44
N ALA A 336 1.46 -15.81 6.76
CA ALA A 336 0.32 -15.16 7.41
C ALA A 336 -0.63 -16.18 8.07
N ARG A 337 -0.91 -17.32 7.42
CA ARG A 337 -1.71 -18.41 8.01
C ARG A 337 -1.04 -19.01 9.25
N ILE A 338 0.25 -19.27 9.19
CA ILE A 338 0.97 -19.79 10.34
C ILE A 338 0.98 -18.74 11.46
N GLN A 339 1.17 -17.47 11.14
CA GLN A 339 1.17 -16.38 12.12
C GLN A 339 -0.17 -16.23 12.83
N SER A 340 -1.29 -16.35 12.11
CA SER A 340 -2.63 -16.32 12.72
C SER A 340 -2.86 -17.50 13.69
N THR A 341 -2.17 -18.63 13.50
CA THR A 341 -2.28 -19.81 14.36
C THR A 341 -1.33 -19.76 15.56
N VAL A 342 -0.09 -19.31 15.36
CA VAL A 342 1.00 -19.36 16.37
C VAL A 342 1.09 -18.04 17.17
N GLY A 343 0.59 -16.94 16.63
CA GLY A 343 0.63 -15.59 17.20
C GLY A 343 1.72 -14.70 16.60
N GLU A 344 1.54 -13.39 16.75
CA GLU A 344 2.47 -12.38 16.24
C GLU A 344 3.87 -12.53 16.88
N GLY A 345 4.91 -12.27 16.09
CA GLY A 345 6.30 -12.28 16.55
C GLY A 345 6.91 -13.66 16.79
N ARG A 346 6.14 -14.75 16.63
CA ARG A 346 6.62 -16.12 16.81
C ARG A 346 7.11 -16.80 15.53
N ILE A 347 7.01 -16.12 14.40
CA ILE A 347 7.51 -16.58 13.10
C ILE A 347 8.50 -15.58 12.53
N GLY A 348 9.61 -16.08 12.04
CA GLY A 348 10.61 -15.24 11.43
C GLY A 348 11.87 -16.01 11.01
N ALA A 349 12.84 -15.29 10.48
CA ALA A 349 14.17 -15.80 10.20
C ALA A 349 15.10 -15.53 11.39
N PRO A 350 15.89 -16.51 11.85
CA PRO A 350 16.88 -16.27 12.88
C PRO A 350 18.02 -15.41 12.32
N VAL A 351 18.36 -14.35 13.02
CA VAL A 351 19.50 -13.49 12.71
C VAL A 351 20.48 -13.57 13.86
N LEU A 352 21.72 -13.90 13.55
CA LEU A 352 22.80 -13.94 14.54
C LEU A 352 23.03 -12.55 15.11
N LEU A 353 23.19 -12.47 16.42
CA LEU A 353 23.57 -11.23 17.09
C LEU A 353 25.11 -11.19 17.16
N ASP A 354 25.66 -9.97 17.11
CA ASP A 354 27.09 -9.73 17.29
C ASP A 354 27.49 -9.89 18.77
N THR A 355 27.47 -11.12 19.23
CA THR A 355 27.83 -11.50 20.60
C THR A 355 28.28 -12.96 20.65
N HIS A 356 29.16 -13.28 21.58
CA HIS A 356 29.62 -14.64 21.83
C HIS A 356 28.75 -15.40 22.85
N GLY A 357 27.59 -14.84 23.22
CA GLY A 357 26.64 -15.49 24.14
C GLY A 357 26.06 -16.77 23.54
N PRO A 358 25.85 -17.82 24.33
CA PRO A 358 25.15 -19.01 23.87
C PRO A 358 23.73 -18.64 23.43
N GLU A 359 23.27 -19.25 22.34
CA GLU A 359 21.93 -18.99 21.74
C GLU A 359 21.65 -17.53 21.37
N SER A 360 22.67 -16.79 20.97
CA SER A 360 22.58 -15.38 20.64
C SER A 360 22.06 -15.17 19.23
N PHE A 361 20.77 -15.38 19.04
CA PHE A 361 20.06 -15.02 17.84
C PHE A 361 18.77 -14.27 18.19
N ARG A 362 18.32 -13.45 17.28
CA ARG A 362 17.02 -12.79 17.35
C ARG A 362 16.16 -13.24 16.19
N GLN A 363 14.89 -13.47 16.43
CA GLN A 363 13.95 -13.74 15.38
C GLN A 363 13.51 -12.43 14.75
N ASN A 364 13.91 -12.20 13.51
CA ASN A 364 13.46 -11.08 12.72
C ASN A 364 12.38 -11.54 11.74
N ARG A 365 11.57 -10.60 11.26
CA ARG A 365 10.61 -10.88 10.19
C ARG A 365 11.33 -11.52 9.00
N PHE A 366 10.70 -12.54 8.41
CA PHE A 366 11.25 -13.18 7.22
C PHE A 366 11.32 -12.17 6.06
N VAL A 367 12.51 -12.00 5.50
CA VAL A 367 12.75 -11.19 4.32
C VAL A 367 13.48 -12.09 3.33
N LEU A 368 12.97 -12.17 2.10
CA LEU A 368 13.66 -12.93 1.05
C LEU A 368 15.04 -12.32 0.81
N PRO A 369 16.12 -13.10 0.94
CA PRO A 369 17.46 -12.59 0.72
C PRO A 369 17.59 -12.12 -0.74
N GLU A 370 18.20 -10.96 -0.95
CA GLU A 370 18.63 -10.56 -2.27
C GLU A 370 19.70 -11.55 -2.73
N MET A 371 19.41 -12.32 -3.78
CA MET A 371 20.42 -13.22 -4.38
C MET A 371 21.51 -12.37 -4.99
N LYS A 372 22.61 -12.20 -4.27
CA LYS A 372 23.87 -11.70 -4.83
C LYS A 372 24.49 -12.84 -5.64
N GLU A 373 24.64 -12.64 -6.92
CA GLU A 373 25.22 -13.62 -7.89
C GLU A 373 26.58 -14.19 -7.48
N LYS A 374 27.23 -13.68 -6.46
CA LYS A 374 28.63 -14.01 -6.10
C LYS A 374 28.80 -15.13 -5.06
N GLN A 375 27.75 -15.80 -4.58
CA GLN A 375 27.90 -16.84 -3.55
C GLN A 375 27.78 -18.28 -4.06
N LEU A 376 27.74 -18.52 -5.38
CA LEU A 376 27.57 -19.87 -5.93
C LEU A 376 28.83 -20.76 -5.86
N PHE A 377 29.98 -20.24 -5.50
CA PHE A 377 31.24 -21.02 -5.42
C PHE A 377 32.07 -20.69 -4.17
N SER A 378 31.45 -20.69 -3.00
CA SER A 378 32.22 -20.88 -1.78
C SER A 378 32.47 -22.38 -1.65
N GLU A 379 33.74 -22.80 -1.70
CA GLU A 379 34.14 -24.15 -1.33
C GLU A 379 33.49 -24.50 -0.01
N LYS A 380 32.50 -25.41 -0.03
CA LYS A 380 31.86 -25.92 1.17
C LYS A 380 32.92 -26.67 1.95
N ARG A 381 33.53 -26.03 2.92
CA ARG A 381 34.26 -26.77 3.95
C ARG A 381 33.25 -27.67 4.64
N PRO A 382 33.52 -28.99 4.76
CA PRO A 382 32.61 -29.86 5.51
C PRO A 382 32.50 -29.34 6.93
N THR A 383 31.32 -28.87 7.30
CA THR A 383 31.01 -28.43 8.67
C THR A 383 30.26 -29.57 9.36
N THR A 384 30.76 -30.01 10.50
CA THR A 384 30.04 -30.98 11.34
C THR A 384 28.75 -30.33 11.83
N ALA A 385 27.61 -30.95 11.54
CA ALA A 385 26.32 -30.49 12.01
C ALA A 385 26.10 -30.92 13.47
N MET A 386 25.43 -30.10 14.27
CA MET A 386 25.05 -30.41 15.63
C MET A 386 23.56 -30.14 15.83
N ARG A 387 22.84 -31.14 16.32
CA ARG A 387 21.44 -30.99 16.72
C ARG A 387 21.41 -30.52 18.17
N ILE A 388 20.99 -29.28 18.38
CA ILE A 388 20.90 -28.65 19.70
C ILE A 388 19.59 -29.00 20.39
N TYR A 389 19.66 -29.39 21.66
CA TYR A 389 18.50 -29.61 22.52
C TYR A 389 18.01 -28.29 23.13
N ARG A 390 16.73 -28.03 23.03
CA ARG A 390 16.10 -26.82 23.59
C ARG A 390 14.84 -27.17 24.38
N PRO A 391 14.89 -27.05 25.70
CA PRO A 391 16.03 -26.65 26.54
C PRO A 391 17.16 -27.72 26.58
N PRO A 392 18.38 -27.36 26.96
CA PRO A 392 19.48 -28.32 27.19
C PRO A 392 19.10 -29.37 28.22
N LEU A 393 19.51 -30.63 28.00
CA LEU A 393 19.10 -31.71 28.85
C LEU A 393 19.95 -31.74 30.13
N PRO A 394 19.36 -31.77 31.33
CA PRO A 394 20.10 -31.90 32.58
C PRO A 394 20.93 -33.21 32.63
N ALA A 395 22.18 -33.12 33.07
CA ALA A 395 23.07 -34.25 33.12
C ALA A 395 23.86 -34.30 34.45
N ALA A 396 24.29 -35.50 34.81
CA ALA A 396 25.24 -35.72 35.88
C ALA A 396 26.53 -36.30 35.30
N VAL A 397 27.68 -35.71 35.62
CA VAL A 397 29.00 -36.16 35.15
C VAL A 397 29.85 -36.63 36.30
N GLU A 398 30.28 -37.88 36.23
CA GLU A 398 31.29 -38.43 37.11
C GLU A 398 32.68 -38.14 36.53
N SER A 399 33.49 -37.40 37.29
CA SER A 399 34.84 -37.02 36.85
C SER A 399 35.89 -37.85 37.58
N ARG A 400 36.89 -38.34 36.82
CA ARG A 400 38.11 -38.95 37.37
C ARG A 400 39.30 -38.05 37.06
N LYS A 401 40.04 -37.63 38.07
CA LYS A 401 41.19 -36.71 37.95
C LYS A 401 40.84 -35.41 37.14
N GLY A 402 39.65 -34.83 37.38
CA GLY A 402 39.21 -33.64 36.71
C GLY A 402 38.69 -33.80 35.25
N LYS A 403 38.62 -35.04 34.74
CA LYS A 403 38.18 -35.37 33.37
C LYS A 403 36.86 -36.16 33.42
N PRO A 404 35.90 -35.94 32.52
CA PRO A 404 34.66 -36.67 32.50
C PRO A 404 34.88 -38.14 32.18
N ALA A 405 34.34 -39.06 33.00
CA ALA A 405 34.48 -40.51 32.84
C ALA A 405 33.13 -41.18 32.51
N PHE A 406 32.05 -40.74 33.15
CA PHE A 406 30.70 -41.19 32.89
C PHE A 406 29.76 -40.01 32.87
N LEU A 407 28.74 -40.08 32.00
CA LEU A 407 27.67 -39.11 31.88
C LEU A 407 26.32 -39.82 32.02
N SER A 408 25.47 -39.30 32.90
CA SER A 408 24.09 -39.76 33.07
C SER A 408 23.12 -38.66 32.63
N CYS A 409 22.28 -38.97 31.65
CA CYS A 409 21.26 -38.08 31.14
C CYS A 409 20.00 -38.89 30.84
N GLU A 410 18.83 -38.38 31.22
CA GLU A 410 17.52 -39.05 31.06
C GLU A 410 17.50 -40.49 31.66
N GLY A 411 18.13 -40.67 32.77
CA GLY A 411 18.20 -42.00 33.43
C GLY A 411 19.17 -43.00 32.79
N VAL A 412 19.82 -42.66 31.67
CA VAL A 412 20.77 -43.54 30.96
C VAL A 412 22.19 -43.13 31.30
N ARG A 413 22.96 -44.07 31.88
CA ARG A 413 24.39 -43.89 32.14
C ARG A 413 25.22 -44.32 30.95
N ARG A 414 26.10 -43.45 30.46
CA ARG A 414 26.98 -43.66 29.30
C ARG A 414 28.45 -43.52 29.72
N GLN A 415 29.29 -44.33 29.14
CA GLN A 415 30.75 -44.22 29.35
C GLN A 415 31.36 -43.21 28.40
N VAL A 416 32.21 -42.33 28.88
CA VAL A 416 33.02 -41.44 28.05
C VAL A 416 34.21 -42.21 27.50
N LEU A 417 34.29 -42.31 26.15
CA LEU A 417 35.41 -42.99 25.47
C LEU A 417 36.53 -42.00 25.15
N ALA A 418 36.14 -40.85 24.59
CA ALA A 418 37.04 -39.76 24.24
C ALA A 418 36.42 -38.43 24.63
N PHE A 419 37.25 -37.42 24.81
CA PHE A 419 36.79 -36.07 25.11
C PHE A 419 37.78 -35.03 24.56
N ALA A 420 37.25 -33.86 24.23
CA ALA A 420 38.02 -32.65 23.93
C ALA A 420 37.49 -31.50 24.83
N GLY A 421 38.38 -30.61 25.22
CA GLY A 421 38.07 -29.52 26.15
C GLY A 421 38.90 -29.63 27.47
N PRO A 422 38.60 -28.82 28.52
CA PRO A 422 37.49 -27.85 28.58
C PRO A 422 37.79 -26.56 27.85
N TRP A 423 36.80 -26.06 27.14
CA TRP A 423 36.80 -24.67 26.68
C TRP A 423 35.99 -23.82 27.67
N LYS A 424 36.64 -22.78 28.21
CA LYS A 424 36.01 -21.89 29.19
C LYS A 424 35.52 -20.65 28.50
N THR A 425 34.22 -20.43 28.50
CA THR A 425 33.57 -19.28 27.92
C THR A 425 32.78 -18.50 28.98
N LYS A 426 32.81 -17.19 28.93
CA LYS A 426 32.07 -16.32 29.83
C LYS A 426 31.69 -15.02 29.12
N GLY A 427 30.57 -14.43 29.48
CA GLY A 427 30.12 -13.15 28.91
C GLY A 427 29.00 -12.53 29.73
N GLY A 428 28.57 -11.33 29.28
CA GLY A 428 27.48 -10.61 29.91
C GLY A 428 27.74 -10.18 31.37
N TRP A 429 28.99 -10.10 31.80
CA TRP A 429 29.35 -9.80 33.21
C TRP A 429 28.82 -8.44 33.70
N TRP A 430 28.42 -7.57 32.77
CA TRP A 430 27.82 -6.26 33.02
C TRP A 430 26.29 -6.28 33.09
N SER A 431 25.66 -7.41 32.92
CA SER A 431 24.20 -7.57 32.87
C SER A 431 23.72 -8.66 33.86
N GLU A 432 22.41 -8.67 34.12
CA GLU A 432 21.79 -9.72 34.93
C GLU A 432 21.85 -11.11 34.27
N SER A 433 22.02 -11.16 32.96
CA SER A 433 22.15 -12.36 32.15
C SER A 433 23.60 -12.85 31.98
N ALA A 434 24.48 -12.51 32.93
CA ALA A 434 25.86 -12.98 32.93
C ALA A 434 25.94 -14.52 32.90
N TRP A 435 26.81 -15.06 32.08
CA TRP A 435 26.98 -16.50 31.92
C TRP A 435 28.47 -16.89 32.00
N ALA A 436 28.72 -18.11 32.46
CA ALA A 436 30.04 -18.69 32.49
C ALA A 436 29.92 -20.22 32.37
N ARG A 437 30.61 -20.81 31.39
CA ARG A 437 30.51 -22.23 31.05
C ARG A 437 31.88 -22.86 30.87
N GLU A 438 31.97 -24.16 31.19
CA GLU A 438 33.02 -25.06 30.77
C GLU A 438 32.40 -26.05 29.77
N GLU A 439 32.85 -26.06 28.53
CA GLU A 439 32.29 -26.85 27.44
C GLU A 439 33.23 -28.01 27.07
N TRP A 440 32.65 -29.14 26.71
CA TRP A 440 33.37 -30.37 26.36
C TRP A 440 32.67 -31.03 25.16
N ASP A 441 33.43 -31.56 24.24
CA ASP A 441 32.94 -32.55 23.28
C ASP A 441 33.30 -33.93 23.78
N VAL A 442 32.32 -34.81 23.90
CA VAL A 442 32.48 -36.13 24.50
C VAL A 442 31.92 -37.22 23.61
N GLU A 443 32.72 -38.24 23.35
CA GLU A 443 32.22 -39.46 22.71
C GLU A 443 31.69 -40.39 23.78
N LEU A 444 30.37 -40.68 23.67
CA LEU A 444 29.64 -41.48 24.65
C LEU A 444 29.30 -42.85 24.08
N ARG A 445 29.53 -43.90 24.85
CA ARG A 445 29.03 -45.25 24.59
C ARG A 445 27.88 -45.59 25.52
N THR A 446 26.75 -46.00 24.95
CA THR A 446 25.62 -46.50 25.73
C THR A 446 25.93 -47.93 26.18
N LEU A 447 25.98 -48.16 27.50
CA LEU A 447 26.19 -49.48 28.07
C LEU A 447 24.89 -50.27 28.04
N ARG A 448 24.66 -51.05 26.98
CA ARG A 448 23.56 -52.04 26.93
C ARG A 448 24.14 -53.43 27.17
N PRO A 449 23.64 -54.19 28.15
CA PRO A 449 24.04 -55.60 28.28
C PRO A 449 23.46 -56.36 27.06
N MET A 450 24.32 -56.76 26.14
CA MET A 450 23.97 -57.72 25.09
C MET A 450 24.45 -59.09 25.52
N THR A 451 23.51 -60.05 25.55
CA THR A 451 23.84 -61.47 25.73
C THR A 451 24.02 -62.06 24.33
N ARG A 452 25.22 -62.54 24.01
CA ARG A 452 25.49 -63.28 22.77
C ARG A 452 24.81 -64.67 22.84
N ALA A 453 24.58 -65.25 21.63
CA ALA A 453 23.97 -66.58 21.50
C ALA A 453 24.78 -67.67 22.21
N ASP A 454 26.03 -67.44 22.54
CA ASP A 454 26.94 -68.35 23.32
C ASP A 454 26.88 -68.17 24.83
N GLY A 455 25.99 -67.31 25.34
CA GLY A 455 25.86 -67.01 26.76
C GLY A 455 26.89 -65.99 27.33
N SER A 456 27.82 -65.48 26.52
CA SER A 456 28.76 -64.47 26.93
C SER A 456 28.10 -63.10 26.96
N ARG A 457 28.43 -62.26 28.01
CA ARG A 457 27.95 -60.88 28.11
C ARG A 457 28.97 -59.97 27.41
N ASP A 458 28.60 -59.46 26.28
CA ASP A 458 29.36 -58.39 25.61
C ASP A 458 28.71 -57.04 25.89
N VAL A 459 29.50 -55.98 26.02
CA VAL A 459 29.02 -54.61 26.18
C VAL A 459 29.09 -53.93 24.81
N GLY A 460 28.16 -54.29 23.96
CA GLY A 460 27.95 -53.60 22.68
C GLY A 460 27.10 -52.35 22.91
N GLY A 461 27.52 -51.24 22.35
CA GLY A 461 26.72 -49.99 22.45
C GLY A 461 27.03 -49.05 21.32
N GLU A 462 26.01 -48.38 20.86
CA GLU A 462 26.17 -47.26 19.89
C GLU A 462 27.00 -46.15 20.48
N THR A 463 27.93 -45.64 19.73
CA THR A 463 28.74 -44.47 20.09
C THR A 463 28.21 -43.25 19.34
N ALA A 464 28.15 -42.12 20.04
CA ALA A 464 27.80 -40.84 19.44
C ALA A 464 28.58 -39.70 20.14
N LEU A 465 28.81 -38.64 19.39
CA LEU A 465 29.53 -37.46 19.83
C LEU A 465 28.52 -36.42 20.35
N TYR A 466 28.73 -35.93 21.55
CA TYR A 466 27.87 -34.94 22.21
C TYR A 466 28.67 -33.74 22.64
N ARG A 467 28.05 -32.58 22.58
CA ARG A 467 28.50 -31.37 23.27
C ARG A 467 27.80 -31.29 24.62
N VAL A 468 28.63 -31.19 25.68
CA VAL A 468 28.18 -31.03 27.06
C VAL A 468 28.84 -29.82 27.70
N TYR A 469 28.15 -29.17 28.59
CA TYR A 469 28.74 -28.06 29.32
C TYR A 469 28.39 -28.10 30.81
N LYS A 470 29.27 -27.51 31.60
CA LYS A 470 29.06 -27.22 33.01
C LYS A 470 28.77 -25.73 33.16
N ASP A 471 27.58 -25.38 33.63
CA ASP A 471 27.31 -24.04 34.09
C ASP A 471 28.09 -23.77 35.38
N LEU A 472 29.03 -22.84 35.34
CA LEU A 472 29.90 -22.53 36.47
C LEU A 472 29.20 -21.73 37.57
N ARG A 473 28.09 -21.06 37.25
CA ARG A 473 27.28 -20.33 38.23
C ARG A 473 26.34 -21.27 38.97
N ALA A 474 25.56 -22.03 38.18
CA ALA A 474 24.61 -23.01 38.74
C ALA A 474 25.32 -24.30 39.25
N LYS A 475 26.60 -24.54 38.88
CA LYS A 475 27.37 -25.74 39.17
C LYS A 475 26.70 -27.04 38.66
N ARG A 476 25.95 -26.96 37.58
CA ARG A 476 25.18 -28.06 36.97
C ARG A 476 25.73 -28.39 35.60
N TRP A 477 25.59 -29.67 35.20
CA TRP A 477 25.95 -30.16 33.88
C TRP A 477 24.72 -30.27 32.99
N PHE A 478 24.92 -30.03 31.69
CA PHE A 478 23.89 -30.14 30.67
C PHE A 478 24.47 -30.77 29.41
N VAL A 479 23.64 -31.53 28.69
CA VAL A 479 23.92 -31.94 27.30
C VAL A 479 23.31 -30.86 26.39
N GLU A 480 24.15 -30.19 25.62
CA GLU A 480 23.73 -29.11 24.70
C GLU A 480 23.22 -29.67 23.39
N GLY A 481 23.84 -30.72 22.86
CA GLY A 481 23.44 -31.31 21.60
C GLY A 481 24.22 -32.57 21.27
N ILE A 482 23.85 -33.18 20.14
CA ILE A 482 24.50 -34.33 19.50
C ILE A 482 25.02 -33.91 18.13
N TYR A 483 26.21 -34.39 17.78
CA TYR A 483 26.79 -34.23 16.47
C TYR A 483 26.28 -35.32 15.52
N ASP A 484 25.91 -34.94 14.30
CA ASP A 484 25.50 -35.84 13.24
C ASP A 484 26.69 -36.38 12.45
#